data_2c7412d604ff0b03fdd0947dc2b467ad
#
_entry.id   2c7412d604ff0b03fdd0947dc2b467ad
#
_cell.length_a   1.000
_cell.length_b   1.000
_cell.length_c   1.000
_cell.angle_alpha   90.00
_cell.angle_beta   90.00
_cell.angle_gamma   90.00
#
_symmetry.space_group_name_H-M   'P 1'
#
loop_
_entity.id
_entity.type
_entity.pdbx_description
1 polymer ?
#
loop_
_entity_poly.entity_id
_entity_poly.type
_entity_poly.pdbx_seq_one_letter_code
_entity_poly.pdbx_strand_id
1 'polypeptide(L)'
;MAKSEPGEGMKATTWLVVGLLAAMAATVDRTLSAQPKACDRECLRSTMTTFLDALVEHDARKVPTAATVRVTEDAIEKPLANLGLLNTVTRLRDYRQDILDERAGMAGATVVVEEAGAPVLLVVRLKVVDRKIAEIETVATRSRTDGLIFNIDGLTAPSEAMNYAPRPEQLASREQAIEAALHYPAGLNAATTFAAVNAPFAPNAYRYENGQVMAGPDCTFAPGCQNISTQSLAIFERLGDVATRVIGVDEHLGIVWLRMAWGVREEGGDQLTVWESFKVYDGQIHAVEAFMKILPFELRSGGWN
;
A
#
# COMPACT_ATOMS: atom_id res chain seq x y z
N MET A 1 -4.62 60.36 -67.27
CA MET A 1 -5.49 60.56 -68.49
C MET A 1 -6.68 59.66 -68.32
N ALA A 2 -7.83 60.35 -68.38
CA ALA A 2 -9.16 60.03 -68.82
C ALA A 2 -9.91 58.91 -67.98
N LYS A 3 -10.88 59.35 -67.21
CA LYS A 3 -12.30 59.65 -67.49
C LYS A 3 -13.04 58.36 -67.96
N SER A 4 -14.20 57.99 -67.51
CA SER A 4 -15.38 58.69 -66.99
C SER A 4 -16.41 57.65 -66.50
N GLU A 5 -17.25 58.10 -65.57
CA GLU A 5 -18.59 57.59 -65.23
C GLU A 5 -19.57 57.50 -66.42
N PRO A 6 -20.90 57.26 -66.21
CA PRO A 6 -21.68 56.50 -65.18
C PRO A 6 -22.78 55.66 -65.85
N GLY A 7 -23.68 55.08 -65.08
CA GLY A 7 -25.00 54.66 -65.63
C GLY A 7 -25.78 53.71 -64.72
N GLU A 8 -26.74 54.33 -64.04
CA GLU A 8 -28.14 53.93 -63.77
C GLU A 8 -28.45 52.41 -63.64
N GLY A 9 -28.97 51.89 -62.57
CA GLY A 9 -30.25 52.31 -61.97
C GLY A 9 -31.34 51.28 -62.29
N MET A 10 -31.59 50.33 -61.38
CA MET A 10 -32.92 49.70 -61.50
C MET A 10 -33.38 49.15 -60.11
N LYS A 11 -34.63 49.43 -59.91
CA LYS A 11 -35.39 49.40 -58.66
C LYS A 11 -35.62 48.02 -58.09
N ALA A 12 -35.74 48.07 -56.79
CA ALA A 12 -36.19 47.11 -55.81
C ALA A 12 -37.39 46.22 -56.19
N THR A 13 -37.39 45.02 -55.73
CA THR A 13 -38.60 44.33 -55.28
C THR A 13 -38.30 43.50 -54.05
N THR A 14 -38.82 43.97 -52.94
CA THR A 14 -38.74 43.33 -51.65
C THR A 14 -39.68 42.13 -51.60
N TRP A 15 -39.14 40.93 -51.41
CA TRP A 15 -39.93 39.77 -50.98
C TRP A 15 -39.58 39.42 -49.55
N LEU A 16 -40.52 39.69 -48.63
CA LEU A 16 -40.54 39.23 -47.31
C LEU A 16 -40.79 37.71 -47.28
N VAL A 17 -39.77 36.93 -46.99
CA VAL A 17 -39.95 35.53 -46.66
C VAL A 17 -39.88 35.42 -45.12
N VAL A 18 -41.06 35.23 -44.54
CA VAL A 18 -41.21 34.90 -43.12
C VAL A 18 -40.81 33.43 -42.97
N GLY A 19 -39.58 33.18 -42.53
CA GLY A 19 -39.12 31.85 -42.17
C GLY A 19 -39.46 31.55 -40.72
N LEU A 20 -40.40 30.62 -40.48
CA LEU A 20 -40.67 30.03 -39.17
C LEU A 20 -39.47 29.18 -38.77
N LEU A 21 -38.63 29.65 -37.82
CA LEU A 21 -37.63 28.86 -37.12
C LEU A 21 -38.33 28.07 -36.02
N ALA A 22 -38.65 26.81 -36.29
CA ALA A 22 -39.03 25.84 -35.27
C ALA A 22 -37.76 25.46 -34.47
N ALA A 23 -37.61 26.02 -33.28
CA ALA A 23 -36.59 25.62 -32.33
C ALA A 23 -36.93 24.23 -31.77
N MET A 24 -36.30 23.19 -32.32
CA MET A 24 -36.25 21.87 -31.67
C MET A 24 -35.34 22.00 -30.43
N ALA A 25 -35.95 22.13 -29.27
CA ALA A 25 -35.26 21.93 -27.98
C ALA A 25 -34.93 20.45 -27.84
N ALA A 26 -33.71 20.06 -28.24
CA ALA A 26 -33.16 18.76 -27.88
C ALA A 26 -32.94 18.76 -26.36
N THR A 27 -33.82 18.10 -25.61
CA THR A 27 -33.58 17.73 -24.22
C THR A 27 -32.41 16.76 -24.18
N VAL A 28 -31.21 17.25 -23.93
CA VAL A 28 -30.07 16.41 -23.56
C VAL A 28 -30.37 15.85 -22.17
N ASP A 29 -30.87 14.62 -22.15
CA ASP A 29 -30.95 13.82 -20.95
C ASP A 29 -29.50 13.62 -20.47
N ARG A 30 -29.04 14.52 -19.59
CA ARG A 30 -27.82 14.29 -18.81
C ARG A 30 -28.14 13.17 -17.83
N THR A 31 -27.91 11.93 -18.27
CA THR A 31 -27.69 10.84 -17.31
C THR A 31 -26.57 11.29 -16.40
N LEU A 32 -26.93 11.73 -15.19
CA LEU A 32 -25.99 11.94 -14.09
C LEU A 32 -25.34 10.58 -13.85
N SER A 33 -24.20 10.36 -14.49
CA SER A 33 -23.31 9.28 -14.10
C SER A 33 -22.98 9.53 -12.64
N ALA A 34 -23.52 8.68 -11.74
CA ALA A 34 -23.21 8.76 -10.35
C ALA A 34 -21.68 8.68 -10.22
N GLN A 35 -21.06 9.76 -9.73
CA GLN A 35 -19.63 9.73 -9.45
C GLN A 35 -19.34 8.52 -8.56
N PRO A 36 -18.26 7.75 -8.84
CA PRO A 36 -17.86 6.64 -7.99
C PRO A 36 -17.79 7.13 -6.55
N LYS A 37 -18.51 6.47 -5.66
CA LYS A 37 -18.54 6.87 -4.25
C LYS A 37 -17.19 6.50 -3.64
N ALA A 38 -16.33 7.50 -3.44
CA ALA A 38 -15.02 7.31 -2.81
C ALA A 38 -15.19 6.56 -1.47
N CYS A 39 -14.24 5.69 -1.15
CA CYS A 39 -14.17 4.99 0.12
C CYS A 39 -13.22 5.79 1.03
N ASP A 40 -13.78 6.53 1.98
CA ASP A 40 -13.03 7.27 2.98
C ASP A 40 -12.33 6.33 3.98
N ARG A 41 -11.58 6.91 4.90
CA ARG A 41 -10.79 6.17 5.89
C ARG A 41 -11.62 5.15 6.66
N GLU A 42 -12.82 5.51 7.12
CA GLU A 42 -13.67 4.60 7.87
C GLU A 42 -14.26 3.48 7.00
N CYS A 43 -14.60 3.80 5.77
CA CYS A 43 -15.00 2.80 4.78
C CYS A 43 -13.88 1.78 4.51
N LEU A 44 -12.63 2.23 4.34
CA LEU A 44 -11.47 1.34 4.16
C LEU A 44 -11.24 0.46 5.39
N ARG A 45 -11.29 1.04 6.59
CA ARG A 45 -11.15 0.32 7.86
C ARG A 45 -12.24 -0.75 8.03
N SER A 46 -13.49 -0.37 7.78
CA SER A 46 -14.64 -1.27 7.86
C SER A 46 -14.55 -2.40 6.84
N THR A 47 -14.06 -2.10 5.62
CA THR A 47 -13.83 -3.13 4.58
C THR A 47 -12.76 -4.13 5.02
N MET A 48 -11.65 -3.67 5.61
CA MET A 48 -10.62 -4.55 6.18
C MET A 48 -11.18 -5.40 7.32
N THR A 49 -11.96 -4.82 8.23
CA THR A 49 -12.61 -5.56 9.32
C THR A 49 -13.52 -6.65 8.79
N THR A 50 -14.38 -6.31 7.83
CA THR A 50 -15.28 -7.30 7.18
C THR A 50 -14.50 -8.45 6.52
N PHE A 51 -13.36 -8.16 5.89
CA PHE A 51 -12.51 -9.20 5.32
C PHE A 51 -11.91 -10.10 6.39
N LEU A 52 -11.35 -9.53 7.46
CA LEU A 52 -10.77 -10.31 8.57
C LEU A 52 -11.82 -11.16 9.31
N ASP A 53 -13.01 -10.62 9.53
CA ASP A 53 -14.14 -11.36 10.13
C ASP A 53 -14.56 -12.52 9.25
N ALA A 54 -14.58 -12.32 7.92
CA ALA A 54 -14.91 -13.39 6.96
C ALA A 54 -13.90 -14.54 7.00
N LEU A 55 -12.60 -14.26 7.29
CA LEU A 55 -11.60 -15.33 7.51
C LEU A 55 -11.96 -16.17 8.73
N VAL A 56 -12.30 -15.54 9.87
CA VAL A 56 -12.65 -16.24 11.13
C VAL A 56 -13.94 -17.03 10.99
N GLU A 57 -14.89 -16.50 10.22
CA GLU A 57 -16.21 -17.14 10.00
C GLU A 57 -16.19 -18.19 8.88
N HIS A 58 -15.05 -18.33 8.18
CA HIS A 58 -14.86 -19.26 7.05
C HIS A 58 -15.87 -19.04 5.92
N ASP A 59 -16.28 -17.78 5.68
CA ASP A 59 -17.33 -17.46 4.71
C ASP A 59 -16.89 -16.43 3.65
N ALA A 60 -16.42 -16.92 2.51
CA ALA A 60 -16.02 -16.05 1.38
C ALA A 60 -17.17 -15.16 0.85
N ARG A 61 -18.45 -15.52 1.08
CA ARG A 61 -19.62 -14.76 0.61
C ARG A 61 -19.79 -13.43 1.37
N LYS A 62 -19.19 -13.32 2.55
CA LYS A 62 -19.20 -12.09 3.36
C LYS A 62 -18.18 -11.05 2.87
N VAL A 63 -17.22 -11.45 2.05
CA VAL A 63 -16.24 -10.54 1.47
C VAL A 63 -16.88 -9.70 0.36
N PRO A 64 -16.98 -8.37 0.50
CA PRO A 64 -17.69 -7.50 -0.43
C PRO A 64 -16.89 -7.23 -1.71
N THR A 65 -16.71 -8.25 -2.57
CA THR A 65 -15.90 -8.17 -3.78
C THR A 65 -16.61 -7.46 -4.94
N ALA A 66 -15.80 -6.89 -5.84
CA ALA A 66 -16.23 -6.52 -7.19
C ALA A 66 -16.62 -7.80 -8.00
N ALA A 67 -17.24 -7.60 -9.18
CA ALA A 67 -17.61 -8.71 -10.06
C ALA A 67 -16.41 -9.57 -10.47
N THR A 68 -15.25 -8.93 -10.63
CA THR A 68 -13.95 -9.59 -10.78
C THR A 68 -13.05 -9.15 -9.63
N VAL A 69 -12.50 -10.11 -8.89
CA VAL A 69 -11.52 -9.86 -7.83
C VAL A 69 -10.28 -10.69 -8.11
N ARG A 70 -9.12 -10.05 -8.03
CA ARG A 70 -7.83 -10.74 -8.11
C ARG A 70 -7.34 -11.05 -6.71
N VAL A 71 -6.96 -12.29 -6.46
CA VAL A 71 -6.54 -12.75 -5.12
C VAL A 71 -5.20 -13.45 -5.23
N THR A 72 -4.25 -13.07 -4.35
CA THR A 72 -3.00 -13.83 -4.14
C THR A 72 -2.83 -14.17 -2.66
N GLU A 73 -2.31 -15.37 -2.40
CA GLU A 73 -1.85 -15.84 -1.10
C GLU A 73 -0.42 -16.30 -1.25
N ASP A 74 0.50 -15.72 -0.47
CA ASP A 74 1.92 -16.00 -0.57
C ASP A 74 2.46 -15.86 -2.02
N ALA A 75 2.01 -14.79 -2.70
CA ALA A 75 2.32 -14.45 -4.09
C ALA A 75 1.75 -15.40 -5.17
N ILE A 76 0.97 -16.40 -4.80
CA ILE A 76 0.32 -17.34 -5.72
C ILE A 76 -1.13 -16.92 -5.95
N GLU A 77 -1.50 -16.69 -7.22
CA GLU A 77 -2.86 -16.31 -7.60
C GLU A 77 -3.81 -17.50 -7.47
N LYS A 78 -5.00 -17.24 -6.91
CA LYS A 78 -6.05 -18.25 -6.71
C LYS A 78 -7.46 -17.62 -6.63
N PRO A 79 -8.53 -18.38 -6.86
CA PRO A 79 -9.89 -17.91 -6.56
C PRO A 79 -10.04 -17.60 -5.06
N LEU A 80 -10.88 -16.61 -4.72
CA LEU A 80 -11.17 -16.26 -3.32
C LEU A 80 -11.62 -17.45 -2.48
N ALA A 81 -12.51 -18.30 -3.04
CA ALA A 81 -13.00 -19.49 -2.36
C ALA A 81 -11.89 -20.51 -2.01
N ASN A 82 -10.72 -20.42 -2.67
CA ASN A 82 -9.56 -21.29 -2.46
C ASN A 82 -8.47 -20.61 -1.61
N LEU A 83 -8.75 -19.43 -1.03
CA LEU A 83 -7.84 -18.77 -0.08
C LEU A 83 -7.69 -19.68 1.15
N GLY A 84 -6.46 -20.15 1.42
CA GLY A 84 -6.19 -21.08 2.53
C GLY A 84 -6.59 -20.49 3.87
N LEU A 85 -6.34 -19.21 4.07
CA LEU A 85 -6.69 -18.45 5.28
C LEU A 85 -8.20 -18.50 5.60
N LEU A 86 -9.09 -18.59 4.60
CA LEU A 86 -10.53 -18.80 4.82
C LEU A 86 -10.87 -20.14 5.48
N ASN A 87 -9.96 -21.12 5.41
CA ASN A 87 -10.18 -22.44 5.98
C ASN A 87 -9.42 -22.67 7.29
N THR A 88 -8.42 -21.85 7.56
CA THR A 88 -7.45 -22.12 8.64
C THR A 88 -7.49 -21.11 9.79
N VAL A 89 -7.86 -19.85 9.53
CA VAL A 89 -7.92 -18.81 10.57
C VAL A 89 -9.08 -19.07 11.52
N THR A 90 -8.78 -19.17 12.81
CA THR A 90 -9.78 -19.46 13.85
C THR A 90 -10.09 -18.29 14.75
N ARG A 91 -9.16 -17.31 14.83
CA ARG A 91 -9.30 -16.14 15.71
C ARG A 91 -8.38 -15.00 15.28
N LEU A 92 -8.78 -13.75 15.51
CA LEU A 92 -7.91 -12.57 15.51
C LEU A 92 -7.35 -12.37 16.91
N ARG A 93 -6.07 -11.99 17.03
CA ARG A 93 -5.45 -11.51 18.28
C ARG A 93 -5.52 -9.99 18.38
N ASP A 94 -5.02 -9.44 19.48
CA ASP A 94 -5.14 -8.02 19.80
C ASP A 94 -4.24 -7.13 18.91
N TYR A 95 -3.12 -7.69 18.37
CA TYR A 95 -2.27 -6.93 17.45
C TYR A 95 -2.94 -6.77 16.09
N ARG A 96 -3.21 -5.51 15.74
CA ARG A 96 -3.63 -5.09 14.40
C ARG A 96 -3.13 -3.67 14.13
N GLN A 97 -2.40 -3.48 13.05
CA GLN A 97 -1.98 -2.18 12.56
C GLN A 97 -2.58 -1.95 11.18
N ASP A 98 -3.49 -0.97 11.08
CA ASP A 98 -4.07 -0.56 9.79
C ASP A 98 -3.20 0.49 9.12
N ILE A 99 -3.16 0.45 7.78
CA ILE A 99 -2.55 1.43 6.89
C ILE A 99 -3.58 1.76 5.81
N LEU A 100 -4.13 2.98 5.83
CA LEU A 100 -5.30 3.33 5.04
C LEU A 100 -4.97 4.47 4.07
N ASP A 101 -4.83 4.15 2.79
CA ASP A 101 -4.58 5.10 1.71
C ASP A 101 -5.89 5.45 1.00
N GLU A 102 -6.52 6.54 1.43
CA GLU A 102 -7.80 7.00 0.88
C GLU A 102 -7.67 7.42 -0.58
N ARG A 103 -6.57 8.07 -0.96
CA ARG A 103 -6.31 8.52 -2.32
C ARG A 103 -6.15 7.35 -3.29
N ALA A 104 -5.48 6.29 -2.86
CA ALA A 104 -5.32 5.09 -3.65
C ALA A 104 -6.49 4.10 -3.50
N GLY A 105 -7.42 4.31 -2.57
CA GLY A 105 -8.45 3.33 -2.24
C GLY A 105 -7.84 2.01 -1.78
N MET A 106 -6.82 2.05 -0.93
CA MET A 106 -6.11 0.88 -0.43
C MET A 106 -6.29 0.76 1.08
N ALA A 107 -6.73 -0.40 1.54
CA ALA A 107 -6.70 -0.80 2.92
C ALA A 107 -5.63 -1.86 3.13
N GLY A 108 -4.64 -1.56 3.98
CA GLY A 108 -3.61 -2.48 4.43
C GLY A 108 -3.78 -2.81 5.90
N ALA A 109 -3.36 -4.01 6.29
CA ALA A 109 -3.22 -4.37 7.69
C ALA A 109 -2.08 -5.37 7.90
N THR A 110 -1.37 -5.22 9.02
CA THR A 110 -0.56 -6.26 9.63
C THR A 110 -1.27 -6.72 10.89
N VAL A 111 -1.51 -8.02 11.02
CA VAL A 111 -2.31 -8.59 12.12
C VAL A 111 -1.69 -9.88 12.62
N VAL A 112 -1.99 -10.22 13.87
CA VAL A 112 -1.73 -11.57 14.39
C VAL A 112 -3.06 -12.33 14.42
N VAL A 113 -3.09 -13.46 13.72
CA VAL A 113 -4.23 -14.37 13.73
C VAL A 113 -3.83 -15.72 14.34
N GLU A 114 -4.78 -16.59 14.54
CA GLU A 114 -4.52 -17.99 14.95
C GLU A 114 -5.03 -18.97 13.92
N GLU A 115 -4.22 -20.01 13.68
CA GLU A 115 -4.61 -21.22 12.94
C GLU A 115 -4.47 -22.40 13.89
N ALA A 116 -5.58 -23.08 14.21
CA ALA A 116 -5.63 -24.20 15.16
C ALA A 116 -4.91 -23.90 16.50
N GLY A 117 -5.01 -22.68 17.02
CA GLY A 117 -4.38 -22.21 18.26
C GLY A 117 -2.93 -21.76 18.11
N ALA A 118 -2.29 -21.96 16.95
CA ALA A 118 -0.95 -21.45 16.67
C ALA A 118 -1.02 -20.02 16.11
N PRO A 119 -0.15 -19.09 16.56
CA PRO A 119 -0.13 -17.73 16.06
C PRO A 119 0.46 -17.66 14.63
N VAL A 120 -0.07 -16.75 13.84
CA VAL A 120 0.37 -16.45 12.47
C VAL A 120 0.47 -14.95 12.29
N LEU A 121 1.60 -14.48 11.75
CA LEU A 121 1.74 -13.10 11.28
C LEU A 121 1.12 -12.99 9.90
N LEU A 122 0.10 -12.16 9.77
CA LEU A 122 -0.64 -11.99 8.52
C LEU A 122 -0.52 -10.55 8.03
N VAL A 123 -0.12 -10.40 6.78
CA VAL A 123 -0.20 -9.16 6.02
C VAL A 123 -1.38 -9.25 5.06
N VAL A 124 -2.20 -8.21 5.02
CA VAL A 124 -3.32 -8.08 4.10
C VAL A 124 -3.27 -6.75 3.37
N ARG A 125 -3.39 -6.77 2.05
CA ARG A 125 -3.65 -5.59 1.22
C ARG A 125 -4.95 -5.79 0.44
N LEU A 126 -5.83 -4.81 0.54
CA LEU A 126 -7.08 -4.75 -0.22
C LEU A 126 -7.07 -3.51 -1.12
N LYS A 127 -7.37 -3.66 -2.40
CA LYS A 127 -7.71 -2.56 -3.29
C LYS A 127 -9.22 -2.42 -3.32
N VAL A 128 -9.72 -1.25 -2.98
CA VAL A 128 -11.15 -0.94 -2.93
C VAL A 128 -11.49 0.03 -4.05
N VAL A 129 -12.44 -0.36 -4.89
CA VAL A 129 -12.99 0.44 -5.98
C VAL A 129 -14.51 0.41 -5.85
N ASP A 130 -15.16 1.57 -5.89
CA ASP A 130 -16.61 1.69 -5.74
C ASP A 130 -17.16 0.96 -4.48
N ARG A 131 -16.39 1.02 -3.37
CA ARG A 131 -16.69 0.35 -2.09
C ARG A 131 -16.74 -1.18 -2.17
N LYS A 132 -16.09 -1.75 -3.18
CA LYS A 132 -15.93 -3.20 -3.39
C LYS A 132 -14.45 -3.55 -3.48
N ILE A 133 -14.09 -4.73 -2.99
CA ILE A 133 -12.73 -5.23 -3.06
C ILE A 133 -12.47 -5.75 -4.47
N ALA A 134 -11.54 -5.11 -5.17
CA ALA A 134 -11.09 -5.50 -6.51
C ALA A 134 -9.81 -6.36 -6.47
N GLU A 135 -9.00 -6.21 -5.39
CA GLU A 135 -7.77 -6.97 -5.22
C GLU A 135 -7.58 -7.36 -3.76
N ILE A 136 -7.10 -8.57 -3.55
CA ILE A 136 -6.70 -9.12 -2.25
C ILE A 136 -5.29 -9.70 -2.40
N GLU A 137 -4.36 -9.23 -1.55
CA GLU A 137 -3.00 -9.77 -1.47
C GLU A 137 -2.73 -10.12 -0.01
N THR A 138 -2.38 -11.38 0.27
CA THR A 138 -2.09 -11.86 1.61
C THR A 138 -0.75 -12.57 1.67
N VAL A 139 -0.03 -12.38 2.79
CA VAL A 139 1.20 -13.11 3.12
C VAL A 139 1.12 -13.56 4.57
N ALA A 140 1.31 -14.86 4.82
CA ALA A 140 1.16 -15.46 6.13
C ALA A 140 2.45 -16.15 6.59
N THR A 141 3.07 -15.66 7.66
CA THR A 141 4.28 -16.20 8.27
C THR A 141 3.93 -16.96 9.54
N ARG A 142 4.28 -18.24 9.59
CA ARG A 142 3.81 -19.18 10.62
C ARG A 142 4.89 -19.64 11.59
N SER A 143 6.16 -19.39 11.26
CA SER A 143 7.29 -19.84 12.06
C SER A 143 8.57 -19.05 11.77
N ARG A 144 9.59 -19.27 12.59
CA ARG A 144 10.92 -18.72 12.33
C ARG A 144 11.56 -19.26 11.05
N THR A 145 11.32 -20.50 10.68
CA THR A 145 11.80 -21.07 9.42
C THR A 145 11.17 -20.39 8.23
N ASP A 146 9.91 -19.98 8.39
CA ASP A 146 9.11 -19.31 7.35
C ASP A 146 9.47 -17.81 7.20
N GLY A 147 9.91 -17.13 8.27
CA GLY A 147 10.15 -15.69 8.31
C GLY A 147 11.53 -15.22 8.78
N LEU A 148 12.51 -16.13 8.96
CA LEU A 148 13.83 -15.90 9.59
C LEU A 148 13.73 -15.49 11.05
N ILE A 149 12.78 -14.62 11.39
CA ILE A 149 12.47 -14.12 12.73
C ILE A 149 10.97 -14.35 12.97
N PHE A 150 10.62 -14.66 14.20
CA PHE A 150 9.23 -14.89 14.57
C PHE A 150 9.11 -14.70 16.09
N ASN A 151 8.72 -13.50 16.53
CA ASN A 151 8.58 -13.13 17.94
C ASN A 151 7.17 -12.59 18.20
N ILE A 152 6.23 -13.51 18.44
CA ILE A 152 4.83 -13.15 18.71
C ILE A 152 4.67 -12.38 20.03
N ASP A 153 5.51 -12.64 21.01
CA ASP A 153 5.43 -11.98 22.31
C ASP A 153 5.73 -10.47 22.22
N GLY A 154 6.40 -10.04 21.15
CA GLY A 154 6.59 -8.63 20.81
C GLY A 154 5.37 -7.96 20.16
N LEU A 155 4.31 -8.72 19.83
CA LEU A 155 3.14 -8.27 19.07
C LEU A 155 1.84 -8.51 19.86
N THR A 156 1.74 -7.89 21.02
CA THR A 156 0.59 -8.03 21.95
C THR A 156 -0.42 -6.90 21.84
N ALA A 157 -0.02 -5.77 21.25
CA ALA A 157 -0.87 -4.60 21.03
C ALA A 157 -0.38 -3.82 19.81
N PRO A 158 -1.23 -3.00 19.18
CA PRO A 158 -0.82 -2.08 18.11
C PRO A 158 0.31 -1.16 18.58
N SER A 159 1.23 -0.84 17.66
CA SER A 159 2.35 0.05 17.95
C SER A 159 1.87 1.48 18.27
N GLU A 160 2.31 2.01 19.40
CA GLU A 160 2.03 3.40 19.78
C GLU A 160 2.63 4.38 18.76
N ALA A 161 3.86 4.11 18.30
CA ALA A 161 4.52 4.97 17.32
C ALA A 161 3.78 4.99 15.98
N MET A 162 3.36 3.83 15.45
CA MET A 162 2.61 3.76 14.21
C MET A 162 1.22 4.42 14.32
N ASN A 163 0.58 4.32 15.50
CA ASN A 163 -0.74 4.93 15.73
C ASN A 163 -0.69 6.39 16.21
N TYR A 164 0.48 6.93 16.51
CA TYR A 164 0.62 8.37 16.76
C TYR A 164 0.14 9.15 15.55
N ALA A 165 -0.79 10.08 15.76
CA ALA A 165 -1.28 10.99 14.71
C ALA A 165 -0.49 12.30 14.78
N PRO A 166 0.45 12.56 13.85
CA PRO A 166 1.17 13.82 13.79
C PRO A 166 0.22 14.98 13.53
N ARG A 167 0.56 16.17 14.02
CA ARG A 167 -0.18 17.38 13.67
C ARG A 167 0.01 17.70 12.17
N PRO A 168 -0.96 18.38 11.53
CA PRO A 168 -0.89 18.64 10.08
C PRO A 168 0.41 19.30 9.62
N GLU A 169 0.99 20.19 10.44
CA GLU A 169 2.25 20.87 10.12
C GLU A 169 3.51 19.99 10.22
N GLN A 170 3.40 18.83 10.84
CA GLN A 170 4.48 17.83 10.94
C GLN A 170 4.44 16.84 9.77
N LEU A 171 3.30 16.72 9.10
CA LEU A 171 3.13 15.79 7.99
C LEU A 171 3.82 16.32 6.74
N ALA A 172 4.59 15.47 6.08
CA ALA A 172 5.15 15.74 4.77
C ALA A 172 4.09 15.55 3.67
N SER A 173 4.32 16.10 2.48
CA SER A 173 3.53 15.71 1.32
C SER A 173 3.70 14.20 1.04
N ARG A 174 2.74 13.60 0.33
CA ARG A 174 2.82 12.20 -0.08
C ARG A 174 4.16 11.86 -0.76
N GLU A 175 4.57 12.70 -1.68
CA GLU A 175 5.79 12.53 -2.47
C GLU A 175 7.04 12.62 -1.58
N GLN A 176 7.09 13.58 -0.68
CA GLN A 176 8.20 13.74 0.28
C GLN A 176 8.27 12.57 1.27
N ALA A 177 7.12 12.07 1.75
CA ALA A 177 7.09 10.91 2.62
C ALA A 177 7.59 9.65 1.91
N ILE A 178 7.18 9.43 0.65
CA ILE A 178 7.68 8.33 -0.19
C ILE A 178 9.19 8.46 -0.41
N GLU A 179 9.67 9.65 -0.76
CA GLU A 179 11.11 9.91 -0.95
C GLU A 179 11.92 9.55 0.30
N ALA A 180 11.47 10.01 1.48
CA ALA A 180 12.10 9.68 2.75
C ALA A 180 12.17 8.17 2.98
N ALA A 181 11.07 7.43 2.75
CA ALA A 181 11.03 5.98 2.89
C ALA A 181 11.94 5.24 1.88
N LEU A 182 12.07 5.75 0.65
CA LEU A 182 12.89 5.13 -0.40
C LEU A 182 14.40 5.22 -0.15
N HIS A 183 14.87 6.08 0.77
CA HIS A 183 16.25 6.02 1.24
C HIS A 183 16.58 4.68 1.92
N TYR A 184 15.58 3.98 2.45
CA TYR A 184 15.80 2.69 3.11
C TYR A 184 16.24 1.60 2.11
N PRO A 185 15.49 1.25 1.06
CA PRO A 185 15.97 0.31 0.04
C PRO A 185 17.26 0.79 -0.65
N ALA A 186 17.48 2.10 -0.80
CA ALA A 186 18.74 2.62 -1.32
C ALA A 186 19.93 2.28 -0.39
N GLY A 187 19.74 2.37 0.93
CA GLY A 187 20.76 1.97 1.92
C GLY A 187 21.04 0.47 1.90
N LEU A 188 19.99 -0.36 1.76
CA LEU A 188 20.14 -1.81 1.61
C LEU A 188 20.94 -2.16 0.35
N ASN A 189 20.67 -1.49 -0.77
CA ASN A 189 21.40 -1.67 -2.03
C ASN A 189 22.86 -1.22 -1.95
N ALA A 190 23.15 -0.17 -1.18
CA ALA A 190 24.52 0.32 -0.94
C ALA A 190 25.33 -0.62 -0.02
N ALA A 191 24.66 -1.47 0.75
CA ALA A 191 25.21 -2.47 1.67
C ALA A 191 26.27 -1.91 2.67
N THR A 192 26.16 -0.64 3.04
CA THR A 192 27.09 0.02 3.97
C THR A 192 26.39 0.41 5.26
N THR A 193 25.82 1.62 5.32
CA THR A 193 24.97 2.10 6.41
C THR A 193 23.85 2.98 5.82
N PHE A 194 22.76 3.17 6.54
CA PHE A 194 21.72 4.10 6.10
C PHE A 194 22.21 5.56 6.12
N ALA A 195 23.16 5.91 7.01
CA ALA A 195 23.80 7.22 7.03
C ALA A 195 24.57 7.51 5.73
N ALA A 196 25.13 6.50 5.08
CA ALA A 196 25.88 6.66 3.83
C ALA A 196 24.99 7.13 2.64
N VAL A 197 23.69 6.88 2.71
CA VAL A 197 22.69 7.33 1.72
C VAL A 197 21.82 8.48 2.25
N ASN A 198 22.21 9.09 3.36
CA ASN A 198 21.49 10.19 4.01
C ASN A 198 20.02 9.84 4.34
N ALA A 199 19.74 8.58 4.72
CA ALA A 199 18.41 8.21 5.14
C ALA A 199 17.99 9.04 6.37
N PRO A 200 16.84 9.72 6.34
CA PRO A 200 16.48 10.74 7.32
C PRO A 200 15.88 10.13 8.59
N PHE A 201 16.63 9.28 9.29
CA PHE A 201 16.16 8.70 10.54
C PHE A 201 16.20 9.70 11.70
N ALA A 202 15.13 9.71 12.50
CA ALA A 202 15.13 10.38 13.79
C ALA A 202 16.16 9.74 14.75
N PRO A 203 16.72 10.49 15.72
CA PRO A 203 17.75 9.97 16.64
C PRO A 203 17.33 8.71 17.41
N ASN A 204 16.04 8.59 17.75
CA ASN A 204 15.47 7.47 18.48
C ASN A 204 14.67 6.51 17.59
N ALA A 205 14.88 6.57 16.27
CA ALA A 205 14.21 5.66 15.36
C ALA A 205 14.53 4.21 15.67
N TYR A 206 13.51 3.35 15.54
CA TYR A 206 13.66 1.93 15.76
C TYR A 206 13.21 1.11 14.56
N ARG A 207 13.60 -0.17 14.54
CA ARG A 207 13.12 -1.15 13.56
C ARG A 207 12.71 -2.44 14.26
N TYR A 208 11.48 -2.87 13.95
CA TYR A 208 10.97 -4.20 14.31
C TYR A 208 10.84 -5.07 13.07
N GLU A 209 11.16 -6.34 13.19
CA GLU A 209 11.01 -7.35 12.16
C GLU A 209 10.31 -8.58 12.77
N ASN A 210 9.13 -8.93 12.27
CA ASN A 210 8.30 -10.03 12.79
C ASN A 210 8.21 -10.03 14.34
N GLY A 211 8.05 -8.83 14.95
CA GLY A 211 7.93 -8.64 16.39
C GLY A 211 9.25 -8.56 17.18
N GLN A 212 10.41 -8.71 16.52
CA GLN A 212 11.72 -8.59 17.15
C GLN A 212 12.32 -7.20 16.93
N VAL A 213 12.83 -6.58 18.01
CA VAL A 213 13.63 -5.34 17.90
C VAL A 213 14.95 -5.64 17.20
N MET A 214 15.16 -5.07 16.02
CA MET A 214 16.34 -5.29 15.18
C MET A 214 17.24 -4.06 15.08
N ALA A 215 16.72 -2.89 15.40
CA ALA A 215 17.49 -1.65 15.53
C ALA A 215 16.76 -0.64 16.44
N GLY A 216 17.50 0.33 16.98
CA GLY A 216 16.99 1.39 17.83
C GLY A 216 17.49 1.30 19.26
N PRO A 217 17.15 2.29 20.15
CA PRO A 217 17.74 2.42 21.48
C PRO A 217 17.68 1.14 22.34
N ASP A 218 16.58 0.39 22.22
CA ASP A 218 16.35 -0.82 23.01
C ASP A 218 16.87 -2.09 22.34
N CYS A 219 17.61 -1.97 21.23
CA CYS A 219 18.11 -3.14 20.53
C CYS A 219 19.27 -3.81 21.28
N THR A 220 19.09 -5.11 21.52
CA THR A 220 20.11 -6.01 22.10
C THR A 220 20.46 -7.16 21.16
N PHE A 221 19.93 -7.15 19.94
CA PHE A 221 20.05 -8.24 18.98
C PHE A 221 21.49 -8.45 18.49
N ALA A 222 22.22 -7.36 18.24
CA ALA A 222 23.60 -7.40 17.75
C ALA A 222 24.38 -6.15 18.19
N PRO A 223 25.72 -6.21 18.29
CA PRO A 223 26.54 -5.04 18.54
C PRO A 223 26.28 -3.93 17.51
N GLY A 224 26.10 -2.70 17.97
CA GLY A 224 25.88 -1.52 17.14
C GLY A 224 24.45 -1.36 16.61
N CYS A 225 23.51 -2.23 17.00
CA CYS A 225 22.11 -2.10 16.58
C CYS A 225 21.32 -0.98 17.28
N GLN A 226 21.90 -0.32 18.29
CA GLN A 226 21.23 0.74 19.05
C GLN A 226 20.96 2.01 18.22
N ASN A 227 21.56 2.12 17.04
CA ASN A 227 21.33 3.23 16.13
C ASN A 227 21.11 2.70 14.70
N ILE A 228 19.88 2.84 14.20
CA ILE A 228 19.51 2.35 12.88
C ILE A 228 20.33 3.00 11.76
N SER A 229 20.68 4.29 11.87
CA SER A 229 21.41 5.02 10.83
C SER A 229 22.81 4.47 10.60
N THR A 230 23.48 4.00 11.66
CA THR A 230 24.88 3.53 11.62
C THR A 230 25.01 2.01 11.68
N GLN A 231 23.91 1.28 11.80
CA GLN A 231 23.91 -0.17 11.75
C GLN A 231 24.53 -0.66 10.42
N SER A 232 25.43 -1.64 10.50
CA SER A 232 26.06 -2.23 9.31
C SER A 232 25.04 -3.00 8.47
N LEU A 233 25.04 -2.72 7.17
CA LEU A 233 24.22 -3.39 6.16
C LEU A 233 25.05 -4.35 5.27
N ALA A 234 26.30 -4.65 5.64
CA ALA A 234 27.21 -5.47 4.83
C ALA A 234 26.66 -6.87 4.53
N ILE A 235 25.73 -7.41 5.32
CA ILE A 235 25.08 -8.69 5.05
C ILE A 235 24.30 -8.67 3.72
N PHE A 236 23.81 -7.50 3.30
CA PHE A 236 23.01 -7.32 2.08
C PHE A 236 23.85 -7.33 0.80
N GLU A 237 25.17 -7.17 0.89
CA GLU A 237 26.09 -7.23 -0.25
C GLU A 237 25.92 -8.52 -1.07
N ARG A 238 25.53 -9.62 -0.42
CA ARG A 238 25.36 -10.94 -1.02
C ARG A 238 23.97 -11.20 -1.60
N LEU A 239 23.00 -10.33 -1.34
CA LEU A 239 21.59 -10.60 -1.64
C LEU A 239 21.09 -9.94 -2.94
N GLY A 240 21.95 -9.15 -3.61
CA GLY A 240 21.59 -8.45 -4.84
C GLY A 240 20.59 -7.30 -4.60
N ASP A 241 20.06 -6.73 -5.70
CA ASP A 241 19.23 -5.55 -5.66
C ASP A 241 17.87 -5.80 -4.99
N VAL A 242 17.44 -4.86 -4.17
CA VAL A 242 16.12 -4.85 -3.53
C VAL A 242 15.06 -4.40 -4.53
N ALA A 243 14.19 -5.31 -4.94
CA ALA A 243 12.99 -4.94 -5.71
C ALA A 243 12.00 -4.26 -4.77
N THR A 244 11.59 -3.03 -5.09
CA THR A 244 10.73 -2.22 -4.22
C THR A 244 9.45 -1.82 -4.94
N ARG A 245 8.32 -1.92 -4.24
CA ARG A 245 7.00 -1.41 -4.66
C ARG A 245 6.41 -0.56 -3.54
N VAL A 246 6.00 0.67 -3.84
CA VAL A 246 5.17 1.48 -2.93
C VAL A 246 3.75 0.89 -2.94
N ILE A 247 3.30 0.45 -1.79
CA ILE A 247 1.98 -0.17 -1.61
C ILE A 247 0.92 0.89 -1.35
N GLY A 248 1.22 1.85 -0.50
CA GLY A 248 0.33 2.94 -0.16
C GLY A 248 0.94 3.93 0.83
N VAL A 249 0.21 5.02 1.05
CA VAL A 249 0.57 6.05 2.02
C VAL A 249 -0.65 6.40 2.85
N ASP A 250 -0.57 6.18 4.14
CA ASP A 250 -1.54 6.72 5.08
C ASP A 250 -1.16 8.16 5.41
N GLU A 251 -1.72 9.12 4.65
CA GLU A 251 -1.38 10.54 4.77
C GLU A 251 -1.86 11.14 6.11
N HIS A 252 -2.80 10.50 6.81
CA HIS A 252 -3.29 10.92 8.12
C HIS A 252 -2.31 10.55 9.24
N LEU A 253 -1.72 9.38 9.16
CA LEU A 253 -0.76 8.90 10.15
C LEU A 253 0.70 9.14 9.74
N GLY A 254 0.97 9.60 8.52
CA GLY A 254 2.33 9.74 7.99
C GLY A 254 3.01 8.37 7.87
N ILE A 255 2.30 7.34 7.37
CA ILE A 255 2.88 6.01 7.17
C ILE A 255 3.04 5.75 5.67
N VAL A 256 4.27 5.42 5.25
CA VAL A 256 4.55 4.87 3.93
C VAL A 256 4.69 3.37 4.05
N TRP A 257 4.01 2.61 3.19
CA TRP A 257 4.07 1.16 3.19
C TRP A 257 4.73 0.65 1.92
N LEU A 258 5.84 -0.05 2.09
CA LEU A 258 6.63 -0.63 1.00
C LEU A 258 6.53 -2.16 1.03
N ARG A 259 6.51 -2.77 -0.15
CA ARG A 259 6.84 -4.18 -0.33
C ARG A 259 8.22 -4.25 -0.96
N MET A 260 9.11 -4.97 -0.32
CA MET A 260 10.46 -5.21 -0.81
C MET A 260 10.72 -6.70 -0.95
N ALA A 261 11.61 -7.07 -1.87
CA ALA A 261 12.05 -8.45 -2.05
C ALA A 261 13.51 -8.48 -2.50
N TRP A 262 14.30 -9.31 -1.86
CA TRP A 262 15.69 -9.57 -2.24
C TRP A 262 16.06 -11.01 -1.91
N GLY A 263 17.07 -11.55 -2.60
CA GLY A 263 17.50 -12.93 -2.38
C GLY A 263 18.47 -13.42 -3.41
N VAL A 264 18.87 -14.67 -3.28
CA VAL A 264 19.82 -15.34 -4.16
C VAL A 264 19.18 -15.58 -5.52
N ARG A 265 19.81 -15.05 -6.59
CA ARG A 265 19.33 -15.15 -7.99
C ARG A 265 19.67 -16.50 -8.64
N GLU A 266 19.72 -17.57 -7.89
CA GLU A 266 19.97 -18.91 -8.42
C GLU A 266 18.65 -19.64 -8.67
N GLU A 267 18.61 -20.50 -9.68
CA GLU A 267 17.45 -21.34 -9.95
C GLU A 267 17.11 -22.19 -8.71
N GLY A 268 15.86 -22.11 -8.24
CA GLY A 268 15.42 -22.76 -7.01
C GLY A 268 15.87 -22.07 -5.72
N GLY A 269 16.45 -20.86 -5.81
CA GLY A 269 16.79 -20.06 -4.63
C GLY A 269 15.58 -19.43 -3.96
N ASP A 270 15.79 -18.98 -2.73
CA ASP A 270 14.78 -18.28 -1.94
C ASP A 270 14.97 -16.76 -1.99
N GLN A 271 13.91 -16.05 -1.74
CA GLN A 271 13.91 -14.60 -1.50
C GLN A 271 13.27 -14.28 -0.15
N LEU A 272 13.69 -13.19 0.45
CA LEU A 272 13.00 -12.58 1.55
C LEU A 272 12.00 -11.55 0.99
N THR A 273 10.73 -11.76 1.22
CA THR A 273 9.66 -10.78 0.94
C THR A 273 9.34 -10.03 2.22
N VAL A 274 9.38 -8.71 2.18
CA VAL A 274 9.17 -7.83 3.33
C VAL A 274 8.08 -6.82 3.02
N TRP A 275 7.14 -6.69 3.93
CA TRP A 275 6.13 -5.64 3.96
C TRP A 275 6.48 -4.72 5.10
N GLU A 276 6.89 -3.51 4.81
CA GLU A 276 7.54 -2.63 5.76
C GLU A 276 6.87 -1.26 5.80
N SER A 277 6.46 -0.86 7.01
CA SER A 277 5.82 0.41 7.30
C SER A 277 6.85 1.40 7.84
N PHE A 278 6.87 2.58 7.27
CA PHE A 278 7.76 3.69 7.65
C PHE A 278 6.92 4.82 8.23
N LYS A 279 7.13 5.15 9.49
CA LYS A 279 6.52 6.29 10.15
C LYS A 279 7.30 7.55 9.85
N VAL A 280 6.73 8.46 9.04
CA VAL A 280 7.40 9.67 8.53
C VAL A 280 6.64 10.91 8.98
N TYR A 281 7.29 11.78 9.75
CA TYR A 281 6.83 13.11 10.10
C TYR A 281 8.02 14.00 10.47
N ASP A 282 7.86 15.34 10.49
CA ASP A 282 8.94 16.31 10.66
C ASP A 282 10.14 16.06 9.73
N GLY A 283 9.88 15.51 8.52
CA GLY A 283 10.90 15.15 7.54
C GLY A 283 11.79 13.97 7.92
N GLN A 284 11.43 13.20 8.96
CA GLN A 284 12.25 12.10 9.48
C GLN A 284 11.45 10.79 9.58
N ILE A 285 12.17 9.67 9.49
CA ILE A 285 11.65 8.32 9.75
C ILE A 285 11.82 8.03 11.25
N HIS A 286 10.71 7.85 11.96
CA HIS A 286 10.69 7.63 13.41
C HIS A 286 10.56 6.16 13.81
N ALA A 287 9.93 5.36 12.96
CA ALA A 287 9.75 3.94 13.21
C ALA A 287 9.69 3.16 11.90
N VAL A 288 10.18 1.93 11.94
CA VAL A 288 10.13 0.96 10.84
C VAL A 288 9.59 -0.35 11.40
N GLU A 289 8.51 -0.87 10.83
CA GLU A 289 7.92 -2.14 11.24
C GLU A 289 7.71 -3.06 10.05
N ALA A 290 8.41 -4.20 10.07
CA ALA A 290 8.46 -5.15 8.98
C ALA A 290 7.78 -6.46 9.33
N PHE A 291 6.98 -6.97 8.41
CA PHE A 291 6.51 -8.34 8.36
C PHE A 291 7.12 -9.03 7.16
N MET A 292 7.76 -10.16 7.37
CA MET A 292 8.54 -10.81 6.34
C MET A 292 8.31 -12.32 6.28
N LYS A 293 8.48 -12.83 5.06
CA LYS A 293 8.38 -14.24 4.73
C LYS A 293 9.41 -14.63 3.68
N ILE A 294 9.94 -15.85 3.79
CA ILE A 294 10.72 -16.48 2.74
C ILE A 294 9.78 -17.07 1.70
N LEU A 295 10.01 -16.73 0.44
CA LEU A 295 9.26 -17.26 -0.70
C LEU A 295 10.26 -17.71 -1.79
N PRO A 296 9.85 -18.60 -2.70
CA PRO A 296 10.65 -18.91 -3.91
C PRO A 296 10.99 -17.64 -4.69
N PHE A 297 12.23 -17.59 -5.25
CA PHE A 297 12.73 -16.40 -5.93
C PHE A 297 11.86 -15.95 -7.12
N GLU A 298 11.22 -16.88 -7.81
CA GLU A 298 10.33 -16.64 -8.94
C GLU A 298 9.10 -15.81 -8.54
N LEU A 299 8.73 -15.84 -7.26
CA LEU A 299 7.59 -15.10 -6.70
C LEU A 299 7.95 -13.69 -6.20
N ARG A 300 9.14 -13.19 -6.49
CA ARG A 300 9.65 -11.90 -5.97
C ARG A 300 8.79 -10.68 -6.31
N SER A 301 8.09 -10.68 -7.45
CA SER A 301 7.16 -9.59 -7.79
C SER A 301 5.88 -9.62 -6.96
N GLY A 302 5.61 -10.73 -6.23
CA GLY A 302 4.38 -10.95 -5.51
C GLY A 302 3.18 -11.20 -6.43
N GLY A 303 3.43 -11.45 -7.72
CA GLY A 303 2.36 -11.56 -8.71
C GLY A 303 1.70 -10.22 -9.07
N TRP A 304 2.22 -9.09 -8.59
CA TRP A 304 1.70 -7.75 -8.82
C TRP A 304 2.78 -6.88 -9.49
N ASN A 305 2.47 -6.37 -10.68
CA ASN A 305 3.32 -5.46 -11.46
C ASN A 305 2.85 -4.03 -11.31
#